data_605004ce2fcf428ed91fc547fb230bc5
#
_entry.id   605004ce2fcf428ed91fc547fb230bc5
#
_cell.length_a   1.000
_cell.length_b   1.000
_cell.length_c   1.000
_cell.angle_alpha   90.00
_cell.angle_beta   90.00
_cell.angle_gamma   90.00
#
_symmetry.space_group_name_H-M   'P 1'
#
loop_
_entity.id
_entity.type
_entity.pdbx_description
1 polymer ?
#
loop_
_entity_poly.entity_id
_entity_poly.type
_entity_poly.pdbx_seq_one_letter_code
_entity_poly.pdbx_strand_id
1 'polypeptide(L)'
;MKRSSRSFAIALSAIACAVASLALTLGCYVDVLFAAGYLIAIYALMVPLSKQLYWADALAFLGAVLLAFLFCGFAILKLLPFLAFFGLHPLINALQKRYVPKKWLHGVCFLGKALWFDGAILLFWFVVGPLLGIQSTTWYPYIEPYLYYVVFFGGTLFFAAYDFLIFLCQRSVDRAVARIGR
;
A
#
# COMPACT_ATOMS: atom_id res chain seq x y z
N MET A 1 15.91 -22.94 -8.35
CA MET A 1 14.47 -22.63 -8.10
C MET A 1 13.64 -23.16 -9.26
N LYS A 2 12.66 -24.05 -9.01
CA LYS A 2 11.70 -24.49 -10.06
C LYS A 2 10.93 -23.28 -10.56
N ARG A 3 10.95 -23.06 -11.89
CA ARG A 3 10.18 -22.00 -12.55
C ARG A 3 8.69 -22.24 -12.26
N SER A 4 8.04 -21.36 -11.52
CA SER A 4 6.60 -21.44 -11.27
C SER A 4 5.89 -21.55 -12.63
N SER A 5 4.93 -22.47 -12.77
CA SER A 5 4.16 -22.57 -14.00
C SER A 5 3.36 -21.27 -14.20
N ARG A 6 3.18 -20.83 -15.45
CA ARG A 6 2.38 -19.63 -15.77
C ARG A 6 0.98 -19.72 -15.14
N SER A 7 0.37 -20.88 -15.20
CA SER A 7 -0.95 -21.12 -14.60
C SER A 7 -0.97 -20.88 -13.09
N PHE A 8 0.07 -21.29 -12.37
CA PHE A 8 0.17 -21.06 -10.93
C PHE A 8 0.32 -19.57 -10.61
N ALA A 9 1.14 -18.83 -11.38
CA ALA A 9 1.31 -17.41 -11.20
C ALA A 9 -0.02 -16.65 -11.43
N ILE A 10 -0.76 -17.00 -12.49
CA ILE A 10 -2.07 -16.41 -12.81
C ILE A 10 -3.08 -16.71 -11.68
N ALA A 11 -3.20 -17.96 -11.25
CA ALA A 11 -4.13 -18.35 -10.19
C ALA A 11 -3.83 -17.61 -8.88
N LEU A 12 -2.55 -17.54 -8.46
CA LEU A 12 -2.14 -16.88 -7.24
C LEU A 12 -2.46 -15.38 -7.27
N SER A 13 -2.17 -14.73 -8.42
CA SER A 13 -2.44 -13.29 -8.60
C SER A 13 -3.93 -12.99 -8.68
N ALA A 14 -4.72 -13.87 -9.31
CA ALA A 14 -6.17 -13.72 -9.36
C ALA A 14 -6.80 -13.81 -7.95
N ILE A 15 -6.34 -14.75 -7.11
CA ILE A 15 -6.78 -14.85 -5.72
C ILE A 15 -6.38 -13.60 -4.93
N ALA A 16 -5.12 -13.16 -5.07
CA ALA A 16 -4.65 -11.94 -4.39
C ALA A 16 -5.45 -10.71 -4.83
N CYS A 17 -5.72 -10.56 -6.12
CA CYS A 17 -6.56 -9.50 -6.69
C CYS A 17 -7.98 -9.54 -6.11
N ALA A 18 -8.62 -10.70 -6.08
CA ALA A 18 -9.98 -10.87 -5.56
C ALA A 18 -10.07 -10.52 -4.07
N VAL A 19 -9.15 -11.03 -3.25
CA VAL A 19 -9.13 -10.73 -1.81
C VAL A 19 -8.86 -9.25 -1.57
N ALA A 20 -7.90 -8.66 -2.28
CA ALA A 20 -7.56 -7.25 -2.15
C ALA A 20 -8.73 -6.35 -2.56
N SER A 21 -9.40 -6.62 -3.69
CA SER A 21 -10.55 -5.83 -4.16
C SER A 21 -11.73 -5.90 -3.21
N LEU A 22 -12.05 -7.08 -2.67
CA LEU A 22 -13.10 -7.25 -1.67
C LEU A 22 -12.79 -6.48 -0.38
N ALA A 23 -11.55 -6.58 0.12
CA ALA A 23 -11.13 -5.89 1.34
C ALA A 23 -11.19 -4.36 1.17
N LEU A 24 -10.72 -3.84 0.04
CA LEU A 24 -10.79 -2.41 -0.29
C LEU A 24 -12.25 -1.93 -0.41
N THR A 25 -13.10 -2.70 -1.08
CA THR A 25 -14.51 -2.36 -1.25
C THR A 25 -15.23 -2.32 0.10
N LEU A 26 -15.03 -3.32 0.95
CA LEU A 26 -15.59 -3.33 2.31
C LEU A 26 -15.09 -2.13 3.14
N GLY A 27 -13.79 -1.80 3.06
CA GLY A 27 -13.22 -0.64 3.72
C GLY A 27 -13.81 0.69 3.23
N CYS A 28 -14.24 0.79 1.97
CA CYS A 28 -14.91 1.98 1.44
C CYS A 28 -16.30 2.20 2.04
N TYR A 29 -17.06 1.13 2.24
CA TYR A 29 -18.44 1.22 2.74
C TYR A 29 -18.54 1.24 4.26
N VAL A 30 -17.59 0.64 4.95
CA VAL A 30 -17.61 0.51 6.41
C VAL A 30 -16.39 1.23 6.99
N ASP A 31 -16.59 2.44 7.50
CA ASP A 31 -15.50 3.30 7.98
C ASP A 31 -14.61 2.65 9.04
N VAL A 32 -15.19 1.86 9.93
CA VAL A 32 -14.43 1.10 10.95
C VAL A 32 -13.49 0.08 10.33
N LEU A 33 -13.83 -0.46 9.15
CA LEU A 33 -13.03 -1.44 8.43
C LEU A 33 -12.04 -0.80 7.43
N PHE A 34 -12.01 0.51 7.30
CA PHE A 34 -11.18 1.20 6.33
C PHE A 34 -9.68 0.84 6.44
N ALA A 35 -9.11 0.99 7.63
CA ALA A 35 -7.70 0.65 7.87
C ALA A 35 -7.45 -0.87 7.78
N ALA A 36 -8.37 -1.69 8.29
CA ALA A 36 -8.28 -3.15 8.19
C ALA A 36 -8.36 -3.62 6.73
N GLY A 37 -9.23 -3.01 5.91
CA GLY A 37 -9.33 -3.28 4.48
C GLY A 37 -8.03 -3.04 3.75
N TYR A 38 -7.35 -1.93 4.04
CA TYR A 38 -6.02 -1.65 3.48
C TYR A 38 -4.98 -2.70 3.90
N LEU A 39 -4.93 -3.06 5.19
CA LEU A 39 -3.98 -4.06 5.68
C LEU A 39 -4.23 -5.44 5.03
N ILE A 40 -5.49 -5.88 4.94
CA ILE A 40 -5.82 -7.16 4.30
C ILE A 40 -5.44 -7.13 2.81
N ALA A 41 -5.71 -6.04 2.10
CA ALA A 41 -5.34 -5.88 0.70
C ALA A 41 -3.81 -5.94 0.51
N ILE A 42 -3.05 -5.25 1.37
CA ILE A 42 -1.58 -5.29 1.38
C ILE A 42 -1.08 -6.73 1.62
N TYR A 43 -1.62 -7.44 2.61
CA TYR A 43 -1.25 -8.82 2.89
C TYR A 43 -1.54 -9.76 1.72
N ALA A 44 -2.70 -9.60 1.07
CA ALA A 44 -3.04 -10.40 -0.11
C ALA A 44 -2.03 -10.19 -1.25
N LEU A 45 -1.64 -8.94 -1.52
CA LEU A 45 -0.65 -8.59 -2.54
C LEU A 45 0.76 -9.08 -2.18
N MET A 46 1.12 -9.21 -0.90
CA MET A 46 2.41 -9.78 -0.50
C MET A 46 2.58 -11.27 -0.87
N VAL A 47 1.49 -12.00 -1.12
CA VAL A 47 1.54 -13.44 -1.43
C VAL A 47 2.23 -13.72 -2.77
N PRO A 48 1.90 -13.07 -3.90
CA PRO A 48 2.67 -13.19 -5.14
C PRO A 48 4.14 -12.76 -4.99
N LEU A 49 4.41 -11.70 -4.20
CA LEU A 49 5.78 -11.21 -3.96
C LEU A 49 6.64 -12.24 -3.24
N SER A 50 6.09 -13.06 -2.33
CA SER A 50 6.80 -14.12 -1.65
C SER A 50 7.33 -15.20 -2.61
N LYS A 51 6.72 -15.34 -3.79
CA LYS A 51 7.17 -16.22 -4.89
C LYS A 51 7.98 -15.46 -5.95
N GLN A 52 8.36 -14.22 -5.70
CA GLN A 52 9.10 -13.33 -6.62
C GLN A 52 8.36 -13.07 -7.95
N LEU A 53 7.03 -13.08 -7.90
CA LEU A 53 6.17 -12.85 -9.06
C LEU A 53 5.81 -11.36 -9.19
N TYR A 54 6.81 -10.49 -9.35
CA TYR A 54 6.65 -9.02 -9.31
C TYR A 54 5.64 -8.48 -10.33
N TRP A 55 5.70 -8.95 -11.59
CA TRP A 55 4.73 -8.54 -12.62
C TRP A 55 3.32 -9.01 -12.33
N ALA A 56 3.21 -10.22 -11.80
CA ALA A 56 1.93 -10.80 -11.44
C ALA A 56 1.30 -10.06 -10.25
N ASP A 57 2.12 -9.59 -9.30
CA ASP A 57 1.69 -8.73 -8.21
C ASP A 57 1.26 -7.34 -8.69
N ALA A 58 2.04 -6.71 -9.57
CA ALA A 58 1.69 -5.43 -10.16
C ALA A 58 0.34 -5.49 -10.90
N LEU A 59 0.07 -6.56 -11.65
CA LEU A 59 -1.20 -6.78 -12.31
C LEU A 59 -2.33 -7.05 -11.32
N ALA A 60 -2.06 -7.80 -10.24
CA ALA A 60 -3.03 -8.04 -9.17
C ALA A 60 -3.40 -6.74 -8.45
N PHE A 61 -2.43 -5.88 -8.18
CA PHE A 61 -2.65 -4.54 -7.60
C PHE A 61 -3.53 -3.68 -8.50
N LEU A 62 -3.18 -3.55 -9.80
CA LEU A 62 -3.96 -2.77 -10.76
C LEU A 62 -5.39 -3.32 -10.88
N GLY A 63 -5.53 -4.63 -11.01
CA GLY A 63 -6.84 -5.29 -11.07
C GLY A 63 -7.67 -5.06 -9.80
N ALA A 64 -7.06 -5.17 -8.62
CA ALA A 64 -7.74 -4.94 -7.35
C ALA A 64 -8.23 -3.50 -7.20
N VAL A 65 -7.41 -2.52 -7.59
CA VAL A 65 -7.78 -1.10 -7.55
C VAL A 65 -8.89 -0.80 -8.56
N LEU A 66 -8.79 -1.30 -9.79
CA LEU A 66 -9.83 -1.10 -10.80
C LEU A 66 -11.18 -1.72 -10.39
N LEU A 67 -11.17 -2.95 -9.85
CA LEU A 67 -12.37 -3.58 -9.35
C LEU A 67 -12.95 -2.82 -8.15
N ALA A 68 -12.11 -2.41 -7.20
CA ALA A 68 -12.56 -1.61 -6.07
C ALA A 68 -13.16 -0.27 -6.53
N PHE A 69 -12.60 0.39 -7.54
CA PHE A 69 -13.17 1.60 -8.14
C PHE A 69 -14.56 1.36 -8.72
N LEU A 70 -14.77 0.26 -9.41
CA LEU A 70 -16.08 -0.08 -9.96
C LEU A 70 -17.13 -0.29 -8.87
N PHE A 71 -16.74 -0.86 -7.74
CA PHE A 71 -17.66 -1.19 -6.65
C PHE A 71 -17.84 -0.07 -5.61
N CYS A 72 -16.85 0.82 -5.43
CA CYS A 72 -16.92 1.85 -4.38
C CYS A 72 -17.81 3.06 -4.71
N GLY A 73 -18.18 3.27 -5.97
CA GLY A 73 -19.06 4.39 -6.36
C GLY A 73 -18.55 5.74 -5.86
N PHE A 74 -19.37 6.47 -5.08
CA PHE A 74 -19.02 7.79 -4.52
C PHE A 74 -17.90 7.76 -3.47
N ALA A 75 -17.58 6.59 -2.88
CA ALA A 75 -16.50 6.45 -1.91
C ALA A 75 -15.10 6.28 -2.55
N ILE A 76 -14.99 6.48 -3.87
CA ILE A 76 -13.75 6.29 -4.65
C ILE A 76 -12.56 7.10 -4.10
N LEU A 77 -12.80 8.27 -3.53
CA LEU A 77 -11.75 9.11 -2.95
C LEU A 77 -11.02 8.44 -1.78
N LYS A 78 -11.70 7.51 -1.08
CA LYS A 78 -11.08 6.70 -0.03
C LYS A 78 -10.04 5.70 -0.56
N LEU A 79 -10.01 5.39 -1.86
CA LEU A 79 -9.04 4.49 -2.47
C LEU A 79 -7.74 5.20 -2.88
N LEU A 80 -7.74 6.53 -2.99
CA LEU A 80 -6.60 7.30 -3.48
C LEU A 80 -5.33 7.11 -2.64
N PRO A 81 -5.35 7.08 -1.28
CA PRO A 81 -4.15 6.80 -0.50
C PRO A 81 -3.58 5.40 -0.77
N PHE A 82 -4.45 4.40 -0.98
CA PHE A 82 -4.03 3.05 -1.34
C PHE A 82 -3.36 3.02 -2.71
N LEU A 83 -3.98 3.65 -3.71
CA LEU A 83 -3.44 3.75 -5.06
C LEU A 83 -2.12 4.51 -5.09
N ALA A 84 -2.07 5.66 -4.40
CA ALA A 84 -0.91 6.55 -4.45
C ALA A 84 0.31 6.00 -3.70
N PHE A 85 0.11 5.21 -2.65
CA PHE A 85 1.21 4.78 -1.78
C PHE A 85 1.06 3.37 -1.23
N PHE A 86 0.03 3.08 -0.42
CA PHE A 86 -0.02 1.88 0.42
C PHE A 86 0.02 0.57 -0.39
N GLY A 87 -0.66 0.51 -1.52
CA GLY A 87 -0.70 -0.70 -2.36
C GLY A 87 0.59 -0.95 -3.14
N LEU A 88 1.31 0.09 -3.53
CA LEU A 88 2.58 -0.02 -4.27
C LEU A 88 3.79 -0.26 -3.36
N HIS A 89 3.72 0.17 -2.11
CA HIS A 89 4.85 0.15 -1.19
C HIS A 89 5.45 -1.26 -0.96
N PRO A 90 4.67 -2.35 -0.77
CA PRO A 90 5.23 -3.70 -0.65
C PRO A 90 6.01 -4.15 -1.89
N LEU A 91 5.51 -3.83 -3.08
CA LEU A 91 6.18 -4.13 -4.35
C LEU A 91 7.54 -3.41 -4.44
N ILE A 92 7.57 -2.11 -4.09
CA ILE A 92 8.79 -1.31 -4.08
C ILE A 92 9.80 -1.87 -3.06
N ASN A 93 9.35 -2.28 -1.87
CA ASN A 93 10.21 -2.93 -0.88
C ASN A 93 10.79 -4.25 -1.37
N ALA A 94 9.99 -5.06 -2.08
CA ALA A 94 10.46 -6.31 -2.67
C ALA A 94 11.49 -6.06 -3.78
N LEU A 95 11.28 -5.05 -4.63
CA LEU A 95 12.23 -4.64 -5.66
C LEU A 95 13.50 -4.04 -5.04
N GLN A 96 13.39 -3.20 -4.02
CA GLN A 96 14.53 -2.68 -3.27
C GLN A 96 15.39 -3.81 -2.71
N LYS A 97 14.79 -4.81 -2.07
CA LYS A 97 15.49 -5.98 -1.52
C LYS A 97 16.22 -6.77 -2.60
N ARG A 98 15.70 -6.80 -3.82
CA ARG A 98 16.29 -7.55 -4.95
C ARG A 98 17.43 -6.79 -5.64
N TYR A 99 17.25 -5.47 -5.88
CA TYR A 99 18.16 -4.70 -6.74
C TYR A 99 19.16 -3.82 -5.99
N VAL A 100 18.98 -3.62 -4.67
CA VAL A 100 19.85 -2.75 -3.87
C VAL A 100 20.76 -3.58 -2.97
N PRO A 101 22.00 -3.92 -3.41
CA PRO A 101 22.89 -4.78 -2.65
C PRO A 101 23.64 -4.04 -1.52
N LYS A 102 23.86 -2.73 -1.65
CA LYS A 102 24.68 -1.95 -0.72
C LYS A 102 23.83 -1.38 0.42
N LYS A 103 24.28 -1.58 1.67
CA LYS A 103 23.55 -1.12 2.88
C LYS A 103 23.25 0.38 2.90
N TRP A 104 24.19 1.23 2.48
CA TRP A 104 23.97 2.68 2.48
C TRP A 104 22.89 3.14 1.49
N LEU A 105 22.73 2.43 0.36
CA LEU A 105 21.67 2.72 -0.62
C LEU A 105 20.28 2.45 -0.05
N HIS A 106 20.14 1.56 0.94
CA HIS A 106 18.86 1.38 1.62
C HIS A 106 18.41 2.65 2.35
N GLY A 107 19.36 3.43 2.90
CA GLY A 107 19.08 4.75 3.48
C GLY A 107 18.55 5.74 2.43
N VAL A 108 19.19 5.78 1.25
CA VAL A 108 18.71 6.62 0.13
C VAL A 108 17.32 6.20 -0.34
N CYS A 109 17.08 4.90 -0.48
CA CYS A 109 15.75 4.38 -0.82
C CYS A 109 14.71 4.73 0.24
N PHE A 110 15.07 4.66 1.53
CA PHE A 110 14.20 5.05 2.62
C PHE A 110 13.80 6.53 2.52
N LEU A 111 14.79 7.43 2.32
CA LEU A 111 14.52 8.86 2.12
C LEU A 111 13.62 9.11 0.91
N GLY A 112 13.89 8.46 -0.22
CA GLY A 112 13.05 8.58 -1.40
C GLY A 112 11.60 8.13 -1.18
N LYS A 113 11.41 7.03 -0.43
CA LYS A 113 10.06 6.54 -0.06
C LYS A 113 9.37 7.46 0.94
N ALA A 114 10.11 8.01 1.92
CA ALA A 114 9.59 8.98 2.88
C ALA A 114 9.11 10.25 2.18
N LEU A 115 9.93 10.82 1.27
CA LEU A 115 9.53 11.98 0.47
C LEU A 115 8.31 11.68 -0.43
N TRP A 116 8.24 10.49 -1.00
CA TRP A 116 7.06 10.07 -1.76
C TRP A 116 5.82 10.00 -0.88
N PHE A 117 5.93 9.43 0.33
CA PHE A 117 4.84 9.37 1.30
C PHE A 117 4.36 10.77 1.73
N ASP A 118 5.30 11.64 2.12
CA ASP A 118 5.00 13.02 2.53
C ASP A 118 4.39 13.81 1.37
N GLY A 119 4.91 13.65 0.16
CA GLY A 119 4.35 14.23 -1.06
C GLY A 119 2.93 13.74 -1.37
N ALA A 120 2.64 12.46 -1.16
CA ALA A 120 1.30 11.90 -1.31
C ALA A 120 0.32 12.49 -0.28
N ILE A 121 0.75 12.70 0.97
CA ILE A 121 -0.07 13.35 2.00
C ILE A 121 -0.37 14.80 1.60
N LEU A 122 0.64 15.56 1.15
CA LEU A 122 0.44 16.95 0.72
C LEU A 122 -0.48 17.04 -0.50
N LEU A 123 -0.30 16.15 -1.48
CA LEU A 123 -1.18 16.08 -2.65
C LEU A 123 -2.63 15.78 -2.22
N PHE A 124 -2.81 14.82 -1.31
CA PHE A 124 -4.12 14.50 -0.76
C PHE A 124 -4.72 15.71 -0.03
N TRP A 125 -3.94 16.40 0.80
CA TRP A 125 -4.40 17.58 1.54
C TRP A 125 -4.86 18.71 0.63
N PHE A 126 -4.06 19.06 -0.39
CA PHE A 126 -4.37 20.22 -1.24
C PHE A 126 -5.36 19.93 -2.37
N VAL A 127 -5.43 18.68 -2.87
CA VAL A 127 -6.29 18.33 -4.01
C VAL A 127 -7.57 17.66 -3.54
N VAL A 128 -7.46 16.66 -2.67
CA VAL A 128 -8.61 15.85 -2.25
C VAL A 128 -9.31 16.45 -1.04
N GLY A 129 -8.56 17.07 -0.14
CA GLY A 129 -9.08 17.71 1.07
C GLY A 129 -10.20 18.69 0.82
N PRO A 130 -10.08 19.65 -0.12
CA PRO A 130 -11.16 20.56 -0.49
C PRO A 130 -12.40 19.83 -1.02
N LEU A 131 -12.24 18.77 -1.81
CA LEU A 131 -13.33 17.95 -2.34
C LEU A 131 -14.09 17.18 -1.25
N LEU A 132 -13.39 16.82 -0.18
CA LEU A 132 -13.97 16.15 0.99
C LEU A 132 -14.49 17.12 2.06
N GLY A 133 -14.37 18.44 1.84
CA GLY A 133 -14.79 19.45 2.81
C GLY A 133 -13.93 19.49 4.08
N ILE A 134 -12.66 19.02 4.02
CA ILE A 134 -11.76 19.01 5.18
C ILE A 134 -11.59 20.42 5.75
N GLN A 135 -11.61 21.44 4.90
CA GLN A 135 -11.48 22.86 5.28
C GLN A 135 -12.61 23.35 6.19
N SER A 136 -13.78 22.71 6.16
CA SER A 136 -14.92 23.05 7.02
C SER A 136 -14.90 22.35 8.38
N THR A 137 -13.92 21.52 8.64
CA THR A 137 -13.79 20.81 9.91
C THR A 137 -13.22 21.68 11.01
N THR A 138 -13.64 21.47 12.24
CA THR A 138 -13.25 22.28 13.42
C THR A 138 -11.76 22.23 13.73
N TRP A 139 -11.07 21.17 13.31
CA TRP A 139 -9.63 20.96 13.57
C TRP A 139 -8.73 21.54 12.46
N TYR A 140 -9.28 21.88 11.28
CA TYR A 140 -8.50 22.39 10.14
C TYR A 140 -7.67 23.64 10.49
N PRO A 141 -8.23 24.70 11.13
CA PRO A 141 -7.47 25.91 11.45
C PRO A 141 -6.29 25.68 12.42
N TYR A 142 -6.34 24.61 13.20
CA TYR A 142 -5.25 24.25 14.12
C TYR A 142 -4.11 23.52 13.46
N ILE A 143 -4.38 22.76 12.37
CA ILE A 143 -3.38 21.97 11.68
C ILE A 143 -2.75 22.75 10.52
N GLU A 144 -3.53 23.55 9.79
CA GLU A 144 -3.08 24.27 8.60
C GLU A 144 -1.77 25.06 8.80
N PRO A 145 -1.60 25.88 9.86
CA PRO A 145 -0.37 26.62 10.08
C PRO A 145 0.87 25.74 10.30
N TYR A 146 0.67 24.51 10.80
CA TYR A 146 1.73 23.56 11.13
C TYR A 146 1.80 22.39 10.15
N LEU A 147 1.04 22.42 9.05
CA LEU A 147 0.89 21.32 8.12
C LEU A 147 2.23 20.71 7.70
N TYR A 148 3.18 21.55 7.27
CA TYR A 148 4.49 21.07 6.84
C TYR A 148 5.28 20.40 7.95
N TYR A 149 5.22 20.91 9.17
CA TYR A 149 5.86 20.28 10.33
C TYR A 149 5.21 18.94 10.66
N VAL A 150 3.88 18.88 10.66
CA VAL A 150 3.14 17.65 10.90
C VAL A 150 3.45 16.60 9.85
N VAL A 151 3.51 16.97 8.57
CA VAL A 151 3.80 16.05 7.47
C VAL A 151 5.25 15.61 7.53
N PHE A 152 6.25 16.51 7.53
CA PHE A 152 7.65 16.12 7.43
C PHE A 152 8.21 15.47 8.70
N PHE A 153 7.75 15.82 9.89
CA PHE A 153 8.20 15.16 11.12
C PHE A 153 7.25 14.02 11.52
N GLY A 154 5.96 14.28 11.65
CA GLY A 154 4.98 13.28 12.04
C GLY A 154 4.77 12.23 10.95
N GLY A 155 4.64 12.66 9.70
CA GLY A 155 4.49 11.78 8.53
C GLY A 155 5.71 10.88 8.35
N THR A 156 6.92 11.42 8.36
CA THR A 156 8.17 10.62 8.24
C THR A 156 8.32 9.63 9.40
N LEU A 157 7.96 10.02 10.64
CA LEU A 157 8.00 9.10 11.80
C LEU A 157 6.98 7.97 11.64
N PHE A 158 5.75 8.30 11.25
CA PHE A 158 4.73 7.31 10.93
C PHE A 158 5.17 6.39 9.80
N PHE A 159 5.72 6.96 8.72
CA PHE A 159 6.25 6.20 7.60
C PHE A 159 7.35 5.23 8.03
N ALA A 160 8.28 5.64 8.90
CA ALA A 160 9.35 4.77 9.39
C ALA A 160 8.79 3.55 10.15
N ALA A 161 7.79 3.76 11.02
CA ALA A 161 7.10 2.68 11.72
C ALA A 161 6.34 1.77 10.74
N TYR A 162 5.66 2.35 9.75
CA TYR A 162 4.94 1.63 8.70
C TYR A 162 5.90 0.80 7.83
N ASP A 163 6.99 1.37 7.31
CA ASP A 163 7.98 0.66 6.48
C ASP A 163 8.57 -0.54 7.23
N PHE A 164 8.91 -0.36 8.51
CA PHE A 164 9.37 -1.44 9.38
C PHE A 164 8.31 -2.55 9.54
N LEU A 165 7.05 -2.17 9.80
CA LEU A 165 5.94 -3.11 9.93
C LEU A 165 5.75 -3.93 8.65
N ILE A 166 5.77 -3.28 7.48
CA ILE A 166 5.64 -3.94 6.18
C ILE A 166 6.76 -4.98 5.96
N PHE A 167 8.00 -4.68 6.34
CA PHE A 167 9.08 -5.67 6.27
C PHE A 167 8.85 -6.87 7.20
N LEU A 168 8.30 -6.66 8.40
CA LEU A 168 7.94 -7.76 9.31
C LEU A 168 6.80 -8.61 8.74
N CYS A 169 5.77 -7.96 8.20
CA CYS A 169 4.64 -8.61 7.56
C CYS A 169 5.09 -9.47 6.38
N GLN A 170 5.95 -8.94 5.50
CA GLN A 170 6.48 -9.69 4.36
C GLN A 170 7.25 -10.94 4.81
N ARG A 171 8.07 -10.84 5.87
CA ARG A 171 8.78 -12.01 6.44
C ARG A 171 7.80 -13.07 6.97
N SER A 172 6.67 -12.66 7.51
CA SER A 172 5.63 -13.56 8.01
C SER A 172 4.93 -14.27 6.87
N VAL A 173 4.57 -13.55 5.81
CA VAL A 173 3.99 -14.11 4.57
C VAL A 173 4.98 -15.06 3.91
N ASP A 174 6.25 -14.69 3.77
CA ASP A 174 7.30 -15.54 3.18
C ASP A 174 7.39 -16.89 3.92
N ARG A 175 7.34 -16.88 5.26
CA ARG A 175 7.36 -18.09 6.09
C ARG A 175 6.10 -18.96 5.92
N ALA A 176 4.92 -18.32 5.89
CA ALA A 176 3.66 -19.02 5.71
C ALA A 176 3.58 -19.70 4.35
N VAL A 177 3.92 -18.97 3.28
CA VAL A 177 3.91 -19.50 1.90
C VAL A 177 4.97 -20.57 1.68
N ALA A 178 6.13 -20.51 2.37
CA ALA A 178 7.15 -21.56 2.31
C ALA A 178 6.67 -22.89 2.92
N ARG A 179 5.74 -22.86 3.88
CA ARG A 179 5.16 -24.08 4.49
C ARG A 179 4.11 -24.74 3.58
N ILE A 180 3.36 -23.97 2.82
CA ILE A 180 2.31 -24.47 1.92
C ILE A 180 2.91 -25.12 0.65
N GLY A 181 4.13 -24.75 0.28
CA GLY A 181 4.80 -25.26 -0.93
C GLY A 181 5.72 -26.47 -0.72
N ARG A 182 5.65 -27.10 0.44
CA ARG A 182 6.30 -28.39 0.74
C ARG A 182 5.30 -29.52 0.59
#